data_ef572f35f2dd5d79c4d15acf9724d299
#
_entry.id   ef572f35f2dd5d79c4d15acf9724d299
#
_cell.length_a   1.000
_cell.length_b   1.000
_cell.length_c   1.000
_cell.angle_alpha   90.00
_cell.angle_beta   90.00
_cell.angle_gamma   90.00
#
_symmetry.space_group_name_H-M   'P 1'
#
loop_
_entity.id
_entity.type
_entity.pdbx_description
1 polymer ?
#
loop_
_entity_poly.entity_id
_entity_poly.type
_entity_poly.pdbx_seq_one_letter_code
_entity_poly.pdbx_strand_id
1 'polypeptide(L)'
;MLPFLARAALGTGFTFLMTSLGAAAVFFFRGEVRPAIQRALLGFAAGVMTAAAVWSLLLPAIEQSAAKNVPAWLPAAVGIALGVVFLAALDSALPHIRARRKAVSAVRRQDLLLITAITLHNIPEGMAVGLAFALAADGESLAAAAALAIGIGIQNFPEGAAVALPLLQEGEPRRRAFLTGVLSGAVEPVFGVATVLAAALLRPLMPWLLSFAAGAMLYVVVEELVPQAHSRGGTCGFVLGFLVMMVLDVALG
;
A
#
# COMPACT_ATOMS: atom_id res chain seq x y z
N MET A 1 -6.30 24.73 -2.91
CA MET A 1 -6.59 23.56 -2.02
C MET A 1 -7.68 22.63 -2.58
N LEU A 2 -8.89 23.10 -2.90
CA LEU A 2 -9.97 22.25 -3.46
C LEU A 2 -9.57 21.41 -4.69
N PRO A 3 -8.85 21.92 -5.71
CA PRO A 3 -8.47 21.11 -6.88
C PRO A 3 -7.55 19.94 -6.54
N PHE A 4 -6.62 20.13 -5.59
CA PHE A 4 -5.68 19.08 -5.17
C PHE A 4 -6.34 18.04 -4.27
N LEU A 5 -7.28 18.46 -3.42
CA LEU A 5 -8.10 17.54 -2.64
C LEU A 5 -8.95 16.63 -3.55
N ALA A 6 -9.56 17.21 -4.60
CA ALA A 6 -10.31 16.43 -5.59
C ALA A 6 -9.40 15.46 -6.35
N ARG A 7 -8.18 15.88 -6.72
CA ARG A 7 -7.20 15.00 -7.40
C ARG A 7 -6.73 13.88 -6.50
N ALA A 8 -6.44 14.15 -5.22
CA ALA A 8 -6.08 13.11 -4.25
C ALA A 8 -7.24 12.12 -4.02
N ALA A 9 -8.46 12.63 -3.91
CA ALA A 9 -9.65 11.78 -3.81
C ALA A 9 -9.86 10.91 -5.06
N LEU A 10 -9.56 11.43 -6.27
CA LEU A 10 -9.60 10.65 -7.50
C LEU A 10 -8.46 9.62 -7.54
N GLY A 11 -7.24 10.00 -7.16
CA GLY A 11 -6.09 9.09 -7.12
C GLY A 11 -6.31 7.93 -6.14
N THR A 12 -6.68 8.24 -4.90
CA THR A 12 -6.97 7.21 -3.89
C THR A 12 -8.28 6.46 -4.14
N GLY A 13 -9.25 7.11 -4.80
CA GLY A 13 -10.45 6.44 -5.30
C GLY A 13 -10.14 5.44 -6.42
N PHE A 14 -9.16 5.74 -7.27
CA PHE A 14 -8.67 4.82 -8.29
C PHE A 14 -7.96 3.62 -7.66
N THR A 15 -7.07 3.83 -6.67
CA THR A 15 -6.38 2.73 -5.97
C THR A 15 -7.39 1.82 -5.27
N PHE A 16 -8.35 2.39 -4.55
CA PHE A 16 -9.48 1.67 -3.95
C PHE A 16 -10.33 0.90 -4.96
N LEU A 17 -10.60 1.50 -6.15
CA LEU A 17 -11.32 0.82 -7.22
C LEU A 17 -10.56 -0.41 -7.71
N MET A 18 -9.24 -0.33 -7.84
CA MET A 18 -8.40 -1.44 -8.27
C MET A 18 -8.38 -2.57 -7.23
N THR A 19 -8.29 -2.27 -5.92
CA THR A 19 -8.48 -3.24 -4.84
C THR A 19 -9.86 -3.92 -4.94
N SER A 20 -10.90 -3.13 -5.19
CA SER A 20 -12.27 -3.63 -5.34
C SER A 20 -12.45 -4.53 -6.57
N LEU A 21 -11.82 -4.17 -7.68
CA LEU A 21 -11.80 -5.00 -8.90
C LEU A 21 -11.03 -6.31 -8.69
N GLY A 22 -9.91 -6.27 -7.96
CA GLY A 22 -9.18 -7.47 -7.54
C GLY A 22 -10.04 -8.39 -6.69
N ALA A 23 -10.73 -7.84 -5.69
CA ALA A 23 -11.67 -8.58 -4.85
C ALA A 23 -12.83 -9.18 -5.67
N ALA A 24 -13.27 -8.51 -6.74
CA ALA A 24 -14.32 -9.02 -7.63
C ALA A 24 -13.91 -10.28 -8.41
N ALA A 25 -12.65 -10.67 -8.41
CA ALA A 25 -12.18 -11.93 -8.99
C ALA A 25 -12.96 -13.14 -8.47
N VAL A 26 -13.48 -13.12 -7.23
CA VAL A 26 -14.30 -14.19 -6.66
C VAL A 26 -15.57 -14.52 -7.45
N PHE A 27 -16.06 -13.60 -8.28
CA PHE A 27 -17.23 -13.84 -9.11
C PHE A 27 -16.91 -14.60 -10.41
N PHE A 28 -15.65 -14.49 -10.87
CA PHE A 28 -15.19 -15.10 -12.11
C PHE A 28 -14.48 -16.42 -11.90
N PHE A 29 -13.76 -16.58 -10.80
CA PHE A 29 -13.08 -17.82 -10.49
C PHE A 29 -14.05 -18.84 -9.85
N ARG A 30 -14.08 -20.06 -10.42
CA ARG A 30 -14.89 -21.19 -9.92
C ARG A 30 -14.06 -22.28 -9.23
N GLY A 31 -12.75 -22.08 -9.10
CA GLY A 31 -11.79 -23.02 -8.51
C GLY A 31 -10.58 -22.32 -7.94
N GLU A 32 -9.62 -23.11 -7.48
CA GLU A 32 -8.37 -22.59 -6.93
C GLU A 32 -7.58 -21.80 -7.98
N VAL A 33 -7.11 -20.61 -7.63
CA VAL A 33 -6.11 -19.89 -8.44
C VAL A 33 -4.82 -20.69 -8.38
N ARG A 34 -4.20 -20.93 -9.55
CA ARG A 34 -2.92 -21.64 -9.61
C ARG A 34 -1.89 -20.92 -8.72
N PRO A 35 -1.27 -21.61 -7.75
CA PRO A 35 -0.33 -20.99 -6.82
C PRO A 35 0.81 -20.24 -7.52
N ALA A 36 1.21 -20.70 -8.72
CA ALA A 36 2.22 -20.03 -9.52
C ALA A 36 1.80 -18.62 -9.99
N ILE A 37 0.53 -18.44 -10.36
CA ILE A 37 -0.02 -17.14 -10.78
C ILE A 37 -0.12 -16.22 -9.56
N GLN A 38 -0.63 -16.73 -8.45
CA GLN A 38 -0.73 -15.96 -7.20
C GLN A 38 0.64 -15.45 -6.75
N ARG A 39 1.66 -16.31 -6.72
CA ARG A 39 3.04 -15.91 -6.37
C ARG A 39 3.61 -14.88 -7.32
N ALA A 40 3.36 -15.00 -8.63
CA ALA A 40 3.81 -14.01 -9.61
C ALA A 40 3.15 -12.65 -9.40
N LEU A 41 1.86 -12.61 -9.10
CA LEU A 41 1.11 -11.37 -8.82
C LEU A 41 1.57 -10.71 -7.51
N LEU A 42 1.78 -11.48 -6.45
CA LEU A 42 2.32 -10.97 -5.18
C LEU A 42 3.76 -10.46 -5.35
N GLY A 43 4.58 -11.16 -6.14
CA GLY A 43 5.91 -10.66 -6.51
C GLY A 43 5.83 -9.34 -7.26
N PHE A 44 4.92 -9.23 -8.23
CA PHE A 44 4.71 -8.00 -8.98
C PHE A 44 4.33 -6.83 -8.04
N ALA A 45 3.37 -7.04 -7.14
CA ALA A 45 2.99 -6.04 -6.14
C ALA A 45 4.18 -5.62 -5.27
N ALA A 46 4.95 -6.59 -4.75
CA ALA A 46 6.17 -6.30 -3.96
C ALA A 46 7.20 -5.47 -4.74
N GLY A 47 7.37 -5.74 -6.04
CA GLY A 47 8.26 -4.98 -6.92
C GLY A 47 7.80 -3.53 -7.11
N VAL A 48 6.50 -3.32 -7.41
CA VAL A 48 5.91 -1.98 -7.55
C VAL A 48 6.08 -1.19 -6.25
N MET A 49 5.71 -1.76 -5.10
CA MET A 49 5.82 -1.10 -3.80
C MET A 49 7.27 -0.73 -3.46
N THR A 50 8.23 -1.61 -3.76
CA THR A 50 9.66 -1.33 -3.52
C THR A 50 10.13 -0.13 -4.34
N ALA A 51 9.79 -0.07 -5.62
CA ALA A 51 10.14 1.05 -6.50
C ALA A 51 9.46 2.33 -6.04
N ALA A 52 8.15 2.31 -5.75
CA ALA A 52 7.40 3.46 -5.25
C ALA A 52 7.98 4.00 -3.93
N ALA A 53 8.34 3.12 -2.99
CA ALA A 53 8.96 3.53 -1.73
C ALA A 53 10.26 4.31 -1.94
N VAL A 54 11.05 3.95 -2.96
CA VAL A 54 12.32 4.62 -3.26
C VAL A 54 12.10 5.91 -4.06
N TRP A 55 11.47 5.82 -5.23
CA TRP A 55 11.40 6.95 -6.18
C TRP A 55 10.32 7.97 -5.80
N SER A 56 9.13 7.52 -5.44
CA SER A 56 8.01 8.43 -5.18
C SER A 56 7.97 8.97 -3.75
N LEU A 57 8.64 8.34 -2.79
CA LEU A 57 8.60 8.77 -1.38
C LEU A 57 9.95 9.14 -0.82
N LEU A 58 10.95 8.25 -0.91
CA LEU A 58 12.24 8.46 -0.25
C LEU A 58 13.10 9.52 -0.94
N LEU A 59 13.19 9.51 -2.26
CA LEU A 59 13.94 10.52 -3.01
C LEU A 59 13.38 11.94 -2.79
N PRO A 60 12.07 12.20 -2.94
CA PRO A 60 11.49 13.51 -2.60
C PRO A 60 11.70 13.90 -1.13
N ALA A 61 11.68 12.96 -0.19
CA ALA A 61 11.97 13.25 1.21
C ALA A 61 13.41 13.74 1.41
N ILE A 62 14.39 13.10 0.76
CA ILE A 62 15.81 13.47 0.79
C ILE A 62 16.02 14.87 0.18
N GLU A 63 15.45 15.14 -0.99
CA GLU A 63 15.54 16.40 -1.70
C GLU A 63 14.97 17.57 -0.88
N GLN A 64 13.76 17.38 -0.32
CA GLN A 64 13.13 18.37 0.54
C GLN A 64 13.90 18.64 1.84
N SER A 65 14.58 17.61 2.39
CA SER A 65 15.42 17.77 3.57
C SER A 65 16.63 18.66 3.29
N ALA A 66 17.29 18.42 2.15
CA ALA A 66 18.41 19.24 1.70
C ALA A 66 18.02 20.71 1.52
N ALA A 67 16.85 20.98 0.94
CA ALA A 67 16.32 22.34 0.75
C ALA A 67 16.02 23.06 2.09
N LYS A 68 15.83 22.34 3.19
CA LYS A 68 15.54 22.89 4.54
C LYS A 68 16.77 22.98 5.45
N ASN A 69 17.98 22.78 4.93
CA ASN A 69 19.23 22.74 5.71
C ASN A 69 19.23 21.65 6.82
N VAL A 70 18.48 20.58 6.64
CA VAL A 70 18.51 19.40 7.49
C VAL A 70 19.40 18.37 6.80
N PRO A 71 20.28 17.64 7.54
CA PRO A 71 21.05 16.55 6.93
C PRO A 71 20.11 15.59 6.20
N ALA A 72 20.25 15.44 4.87
CA ALA A 72 19.28 14.77 4.03
C ALA A 72 19.01 13.31 4.45
N TRP A 73 20.02 12.63 4.99
CA TRP A 73 19.91 11.26 5.50
C TRP A 73 19.10 11.15 6.79
N LEU A 74 18.97 12.21 7.59
CA LEU A 74 18.39 12.14 8.93
C LEU A 74 16.88 11.87 8.90
N PRO A 75 16.02 12.66 8.20
CA PRO A 75 14.62 12.34 8.05
C PRO A 75 14.40 11.01 7.32
N ALA A 76 15.24 10.69 6.32
CA ALA A 76 15.16 9.45 5.58
C ALA A 76 15.37 8.24 6.50
N ALA A 77 16.49 8.16 7.22
CA ALA A 77 16.81 7.03 8.09
C ALA A 77 15.83 6.90 9.26
N VAL A 78 15.56 8.01 9.96
CA VAL A 78 14.68 7.99 11.13
C VAL A 78 13.24 7.74 10.74
N GLY A 79 12.76 8.36 9.65
CA GLY A 79 11.40 8.14 9.13
C GLY A 79 11.17 6.68 8.75
N ILE A 80 12.09 6.07 7.98
CA ILE A 80 12.03 4.63 7.65
C ILE A 80 11.99 3.80 8.93
N ALA A 81 12.91 4.04 9.88
CA ALA A 81 12.94 3.28 11.13
C ALA A 81 11.62 3.38 11.91
N LEU A 82 11.06 4.58 12.00
CA LEU A 82 9.76 4.80 12.66
C LEU A 82 8.60 4.09 11.94
N GLY A 83 8.57 4.09 10.59
CA GLY A 83 7.57 3.38 9.80
C GLY A 83 7.63 1.87 10.02
N VAL A 84 8.84 1.29 9.99
CA VAL A 84 9.08 -0.12 10.28
C VAL A 84 8.66 -0.48 11.71
N VAL A 85 9.12 0.30 12.70
CA VAL A 85 8.79 0.05 14.13
C VAL A 85 7.28 0.17 14.37
N PHE A 86 6.64 1.15 13.75
CA PHE A 86 5.18 1.34 13.87
C PHE A 86 4.41 0.11 13.38
N LEU A 87 4.70 -0.38 12.17
CA LEU A 87 4.01 -1.56 11.63
C LEU A 87 4.39 -2.84 12.40
N ALA A 88 5.65 -3.03 12.75
CA ALA A 88 6.07 -4.17 13.58
C ALA A 88 5.36 -4.19 14.95
N ALA A 89 5.20 -3.03 15.58
CA ALA A 89 4.46 -2.90 16.83
C ALA A 89 2.97 -3.22 16.64
N LEU A 90 2.40 -2.74 15.54
CA LEU A 90 1.00 -2.97 15.20
C LEU A 90 0.72 -4.45 14.95
N ASP A 91 1.56 -5.11 14.16
CA ASP A 91 1.53 -6.56 13.93
C ASP A 91 1.62 -7.36 15.22
N SER A 92 2.55 -6.98 16.09
CA SER A 92 2.74 -7.62 17.40
C SER A 92 1.54 -7.41 18.33
N ALA A 93 0.88 -6.26 18.27
CA ALA A 93 -0.27 -5.92 19.11
C ALA A 93 -1.57 -6.62 18.66
N LEU A 94 -1.74 -6.85 17.36
CA LEU A 94 -2.97 -7.42 16.79
C LEU A 94 -3.38 -8.78 17.38
N PRO A 95 -2.50 -9.77 17.54
CA PRO A 95 -2.84 -11.04 18.16
C PRO A 95 -3.32 -10.89 19.61
N HIS A 96 -2.71 -9.95 20.38
CA HIS A 96 -3.04 -9.71 21.77
C HIS A 96 -4.41 -9.01 21.95
N ILE A 97 -4.72 -8.03 21.09
CA ILE A 97 -6.01 -7.32 21.09
C ILE A 97 -7.15 -8.31 20.79
N ARG A 98 -6.93 -9.28 19.91
CA ARG A 98 -7.93 -10.26 19.48
C ARG A 98 -8.02 -11.48 20.37
N ALA A 99 -6.95 -11.89 21.05
CA ALA A 99 -6.99 -12.97 22.05
C ALA A 99 -7.96 -12.68 23.20
N ARG A 100 -8.23 -11.40 23.48
CA ARG A 100 -9.22 -10.97 24.47
C ARG A 100 -10.68 -11.20 24.03
N ARG A 101 -10.96 -11.40 22.74
CA ARG A 101 -12.31 -11.75 22.25
C ARG A 101 -12.48 -13.26 22.17
N LYS A 102 -12.93 -13.87 23.26
CA LYS A 102 -13.08 -15.33 23.50
C LYS A 102 -14.03 -16.13 22.57
N ALA A 103 -14.65 -15.54 21.56
CA ALA A 103 -15.78 -16.15 20.82
C ALA A 103 -15.52 -16.53 19.36
N VAL A 104 -14.26 -16.59 18.89
CA VAL A 104 -13.96 -16.81 17.46
C VAL A 104 -13.22 -18.13 17.26
N SER A 105 -13.69 -18.99 16.34
CA SER A 105 -13.01 -20.23 15.95
C SER A 105 -11.59 -19.96 15.38
N ALA A 106 -10.69 -20.96 15.46
CA ALA A 106 -9.29 -20.81 15.03
C ALA A 106 -9.17 -20.38 13.54
N VAL A 107 -9.98 -20.96 12.65
CA VAL A 107 -10.04 -20.64 11.21
C VAL A 107 -10.46 -19.18 11.01
N ARG A 108 -11.58 -18.77 11.59
CA ARG A 108 -12.05 -17.38 11.52
C ARG A 108 -11.06 -16.37 12.13
N ARG A 109 -10.15 -16.84 12.97
CA ARG A 109 -9.10 -16.02 13.59
C ARG A 109 -7.96 -15.72 12.60
N GLN A 110 -7.57 -16.67 11.76
CA GLN A 110 -6.55 -16.48 10.71
C GLN A 110 -7.05 -15.50 9.65
N ASP A 111 -8.30 -15.66 9.19
CA ASP A 111 -8.90 -14.73 8.20
C ASP A 111 -8.95 -13.30 8.71
N LEU A 112 -9.37 -13.13 9.97
CA LEU A 112 -9.41 -11.80 10.57
C LEU A 112 -8.02 -11.19 10.75
N LEU A 113 -6.98 -11.98 10.98
CA LEU A 113 -5.59 -11.50 11.04
C LEU A 113 -5.14 -11.04 9.65
N LEU A 114 -5.34 -11.85 8.63
CA LEU A 114 -5.01 -11.52 7.24
C LEU A 114 -5.71 -10.23 6.78
N ILE A 115 -7.04 -10.15 6.95
CA ILE A 115 -7.83 -8.97 6.57
C ILE A 115 -7.33 -7.72 7.28
N THR A 116 -7.01 -7.82 8.58
CA THR A 116 -6.56 -6.66 9.33
C THR A 116 -5.14 -6.26 8.92
N ALA A 117 -4.25 -7.23 8.70
CA ALA A 117 -2.92 -6.97 8.19
C ALA A 117 -3.01 -6.18 6.88
N ILE A 118 -3.71 -6.70 5.86
CA ILE A 118 -3.87 -6.04 4.56
C ILE A 118 -4.57 -4.68 4.69
N THR A 119 -5.60 -4.54 5.54
CA THR A 119 -6.22 -3.23 5.78
C THR A 119 -5.24 -2.21 6.36
N LEU A 120 -4.32 -2.66 7.21
CA LEU A 120 -3.28 -1.79 7.78
C LEU A 120 -2.21 -1.41 6.76
N HIS A 121 -1.95 -2.28 5.78
CA HIS A 121 -1.03 -2.00 4.67
C HIS A 121 -1.59 -0.90 3.75
N ASN A 122 -2.88 -0.92 3.49
CA ASN A 122 -3.55 0.07 2.65
C ASN A 122 -3.56 1.49 3.26
N ILE A 123 -3.32 1.64 4.58
CA ILE A 123 -3.19 2.96 5.23
C ILE A 123 -1.95 3.72 4.72
N PRO A 124 -0.72 3.17 4.80
CA PRO A 124 0.46 3.79 4.22
C PRO A 124 0.34 4.10 2.72
N GLU A 125 -0.34 3.26 1.96
CA GLU A 125 -0.56 3.47 0.52
C GLU A 125 -1.46 4.68 0.27
N GLY A 126 -2.59 4.76 0.94
CA GLY A 126 -3.47 5.93 0.88
C GLY A 126 -2.75 7.20 1.31
N MET A 127 -1.95 7.13 2.39
CA MET A 127 -1.11 8.25 2.84
C MET A 127 -0.07 8.64 1.79
N ALA A 128 0.61 7.69 1.16
CA ALA A 128 1.63 7.94 0.15
C ALA A 128 1.04 8.70 -1.05
N VAL A 129 -0.09 8.24 -1.59
CA VAL A 129 -0.82 8.94 -2.66
C VAL A 129 -1.26 10.34 -2.20
N GLY A 130 -1.81 10.46 -0.99
CA GLY A 130 -2.20 11.75 -0.41
C GLY A 130 -1.02 12.73 -0.29
N LEU A 131 0.13 12.25 0.21
CA LEU A 131 1.36 13.05 0.32
C LEU A 131 1.85 13.53 -1.05
N ALA A 132 1.89 12.65 -2.05
CA ALA A 132 2.32 13.00 -3.41
C ALA A 132 1.42 14.10 -4.01
N PHE A 133 0.11 14.01 -3.87
CA PHE A 133 -0.80 15.08 -4.32
C PHE A 133 -0.68 16.36 -3.48
N ALA A 134 -0.35 16.27 -2.20
CA ALA A 134 -0.07 17.44 -1.37
C ALA A 134 1.21 18.14 -1.81
N LEU A 135 2.27 17.42 -2.16
CA LEU A 135 3.50 17.95 -2.72
C LEU A 135 3.28 18.61 -4.10
N ALA A 136 2.48 17.99 -4.96
CA ALA A 136 2.10 18.57 -6.24
C ALA A 136 1.38 19.93 -6.07
N ALA A 137 0.67 20.14 -4.94
CA ALA A 137 0.09 21.44 -4.60
C ALA A 137 1.14 22.48 -4.22
N ASP A 138 2.31 22.05 -3.77
CA ASP A 138 3.45 22.90 -3.37
C ASP A 138 4.48 23.12 -4.48
N GLY A 139 4.21 22.62 -5.70
CA GLY A 139 5.03 22.88 -6.89
C GLY A 139 5.77 21.67 -7.43
N GLU A 140 5.63 20.49 -6.80
CA GLU A 140 6.12 19.23 -7.33
C GLU A 140 5.30 18.75 -8.54
N SER A 141 5.81 17.75 -9.25
CA SER A 141 5.17 17.24 -10.46
C SER A 141 3.82 16.58 -10.18
N LEU A 142 2.75 17.08 -10.81
CA LEU A 142 1.46 16.40 -10.79
C LEU A 142 1.52 15.03 -11.52
N ALA A 143 2.39 14.93 -12.53
CA ALA A 143 2.58 13.68 -13.27
C ALA A 143 3.22 12.60 -12.37
N ALA A 144 4.18 12.99 -11.51
CA ALA A 144 4.76 12.08 -10.51
C ALA A 144 3.70 11.57 -9.52
N ALA A 145 2.84 12.45 -9.00
CA ALA A 145 1.74 12.04 -8.12
C ALA A 145 0.76 11.09 -8.82
N ALA A 146 0.47 11.34 -10.10
CA ALA A 146 -0.38 10.45 -10.90
C ALA A 146 0.32 9.12 -11.19
N ALA A 147 1.62 9.10 -11.50
CA ALA A 147 2.40 7.89 -11.71
C ALA A 147 2.39 6.98 -10.46
N LEU A 148 2.59 7.57 -9.28
CA LEU A 148 2.48 6.83 -8.00
C LEU A 148 1.06 6.25 -7.82
N ALA A 149 0.01 7.04 -8.02
CA ALA A 149 -1.36 6.56 -7.89
C ALA A 149 -1.68 5.43 -8.88
N ILE A 150 -1.18 5.50 -10.11
CA ILE A 150 -1.33 4.45 -11.13
C ILE A 150 -0.57 3.19 -10.71
N GLY A 151 0.67 3.33 -10.28
CA GLY A 151 1.50 2.20 -9.84
C GLY A 151 0.88 1.46 -8.65
N ILE A 152 0.51 2.20 -7.60
CA ILE A 152 -0.20 1.65 -6.43
C ILE A 152 -1.53 1.01 -6.86
N GLY A 153 -2.30 1.66 -7.74
CA GLY A 153 -3.54 1.07 -8.23
C GLY A 153 -3.33 -0.25 -8.96
N ILE A 154 -2.32 -0.36 -9.81
CA ILE A 154 -2.01 -1.60 -10.53
C ILE A 154 -1.67 -2.74 -9.55
N GLN A 155 -0.90 -2.48 -8.51
CA GLN A 155 -0.57 -3.49 -7.49
C GLN A 155 -1.75 -3.87 -6.59
N ASN A 156 -2.65 -2.94 -6.32
CA ASN A 156 -3.83 -3.16 -5.48
C ASN A 156 -4.80 -4.19 -6.09
N PHE A 157 -4.81 -4.37 -7.40
CA PHE A 157 -5.62 -5.41 -8.03
C PHE A 157 -5.20 -6.82 -7.57
N PRO A 158 -3.92 -7.26 -7.64
CA PRO A 158 -3.47 -8.49 -7.01
C PRO A 158 -3.78 -8.59 -5.52
N GLU A 159 -3.65 -7.51 -4.77
CA GLU A 159 -3.89 -7.50 -3.33
C GLU A 159 -5.36 -7.70 -2.97
N GLY A 160 -6.28 -7.03 -3.64
CA GLY A 160 -7.71 -7.27 -3.47
C GLY A 160 -8.11 -8.71 -3.76
N ALA A 161 -7.51 -9.32 -4.78
CA ALA A 161 -7.69 -10.74 -5.08
C ALA A 161 -7.08 -11.64 -3.99
N ALA A 162 -5.91 -11.28 -3.44
CA ALA A 162 -5.25 -12.02 -2.37
C ALA A 162 -6.03 -12.01 -1.05
N VAL A 163 -6.85 -10.99 -0.80
CA VAL A 163 -7.81 -10.98 0.32
C VAL A 163 -9.01 -11.86 0.05
N ALA A 164 -9.64 -11.69 -1.10
CA ALA A 164 -10.97 -12.23 -1.34
C ALA A 164 -10.96 -13.71 -1.76
N LEU A 165 -9.96 -14.16 -2.52
CA LEU A 165 -9.90 -15.54 -3.03
C LEU A 165 -9.67 -16.58 -1.93
N PRO A 166 -8.77 -16.39 -0.94
CA PRO A 166 -8.64 -17.34 0.18
C PRO A 166 -9.93 -17.49 0.97
N LEU A 167 -10.65 -16.42 1.27
CA LEU A 167 -11.93 -16.46 1.95
C LEU A 167 -12.97 -17.30 1.20
N LEU A 168 -12.99 -17.18 -0.14
CA LEU A 168 -13.84 -18.02 -0.97
C LEU A 168 -13.46 -19.50 -0.89
N GLN A 169 -12.15 -19.81 -0.87
CA GLN A 169 -11.63 -21.18 -0.75
C GLN A 169 -11.96 -21.81 0.61
N GLU A 170 -12.03 -21.01 1.67
CA GLU A 170 -12.45 -21.42 3.01
C GLU A 170 -13.97 -21.60 3.17
N GLY A 171 -14.72 -21.41 2.06
CA GLY A 171 -16.17 -21.64 2.03
C GLY A 171 -17.02 -20.41 2.36
N GLU A 172 -16.41 -19.22 2.50
CA GLU A 172 -17.19 -18.00 2.68
C GLU A 172 -18.02 -17.68 1.42
N PRO A 173 -19.24 -17.16 1.57
CA PRO A 173 -20.05 -16.75 0.42
C PRO A 173 -19.31 -15.68 -0.42
N ARG A 174 -19.39 -15.79 -1.75
CA ARG A 174 -18.74 -14.85 -2.69
C ARG A 174 -18.96 -13.39 -2.35
N ARG A 175 -20.21 -13.03 -2.00
CA ARG A 175 -20.56 -11.65 -1.61
C ARG A 175 -19.77 -11.21 -0.38
N ARG A 176 -19.60 -12.08 0.62
CA ARG A 176 -18.85 -11.75 1.83
C ARG A 176 -17.36 -11.63 1.56
N ALA A 177 -16.78 -12.57 0.83
CA ALA A 177 -15.38 -12.51 0.41
C ALA A 177 -15.10 -11.22 -0.38
N PHE A 178 -15.94 -10.87 -1.34
CA PHE A 178 -15.88 -9.62 -2.11
C PHE A 178 -15.93 -8.39 -1.19
N LEU A 179 -16.97 -8.28 -0.34
CA LEU A 179 -17.13 -7.11 0.54
C LEU A 179 -15.96 -6.96 1.53
N THR A 180 -15.37 -8.06 1.97
CA THR A 180 -14.19 -8.02 2.83
C THR A 180 -13.00 -7.44 2.09
N GLY A 181 -12.73 -7.86 0.85
CA GLY A 181 -11.69 -7.27 0.02
C GLY A 181 -11.94 -5.79 -0.30
N VAL A 182 -13.18 -5.40 -0.60
CA VAL A 182 -13.54 -3.97 -0.79
C VAL A 182 -13.28 -3.16 0.47
N LEU A 183 -13.68 -3.66 1.64
CA LEU A 183 -13.51 -2.94 2.91
C LEU A 183 -12.03 -2.80 3.31
N SER A 184 -11.16 -3.75 2.92
CA SER A 184 -9.72 -3.60 3.20
C SER A 184 -9.10 -2.40 2.47
N GLY A 185 -9.55 -2.10 1.24
CA GLY A 185 -9.09 -0.94 0.48
C GLY A 185 -9.79 0.38 0.85
N ALA A 186 -10.91 0.34 1.55
CA ALA A 186 -11.70 1.56 1.85
C ALA A 186 -10.95 2.57 2.74
N VAL A 187 -9.88 2.16 3.41
CA VAL A 187 -9.02 3.04 4.22
C VAL A 187 -8.15 3.95 3.36
N GLU A 188 -7.83 3.57 2.11
CA GLU A 188 -6.97 4.34 1.21
C GLU A 188 -7.52 5.76 0.92
N PRO A 189 -8.76 5.94 0.42
CA PRO A 189 -9.31 7.27 0.20
C PRO A 189 -9.48 8.05 1.50
N VAL A 190 -9.78 7.39 2.60
CA VAL A 190 -9.93 8.05 3.91
C VAL A 190 -8.60 8.65 4.36
N PHE A 191 -7.53 7.85 4.39
CA PHE A 191 -6.23 8.31 4.84
C PHE A 191 -5.55 9.22 3.81
N GLY A 192 -5.75 9.02 2.51
CA GLY A 192 -5.23 9.91 1.48
C GLY A 192 -5.83 11.30 1.56
N VAL A 193 -7.15 11.42 1.67
CA VAL A 193 -7.83 12.72 1.85
C VAL A 193 -7.44 13.37 3.17
N ALA A 194 -7.41 12.61 4.28
CA ALA A 194 -6.98 13.13 5.57
C ALA A 194 -5.55 13.68 5.53
N THR A 195 -4.65 13.00 4.82
CA THR A 195 -3.25 13.44 4.64
C THR A 195 -3.17 14.76 3.88
N VAL A 196 -3.92 14.95 2.79
CA VAL A 196 -3.94 16.23 2.05
C VAL A 196 -4.50 17.35 2.92
N LEU A 197 -5.55 17.10 3.69
CA LEU A 197 -6.12 18.09 4.61
C LEU A 197 -5.14 18.50 5.71
N ALA A 198 -4.37 17.53 6.22
CA ALA A 198 -3.36 17.76 7.24
C ALA A 198 -2.05 18.35 6.67
N ALA A 199 -1.78 18.21 5.37
CA ALA A 199 -0.50 18.59 4.75
C ALA A 199 -0.10 20.04 5.00
N ALA A 200 -1.06 20.99 4.98
CA ALA A 200 -0.78 22.40 5.26
C ALA A 200 -0.21 22.63 6.66
N LEU A 201 -0.68 21.85 7.66
CA LEU A 201 -0.18 21.88 9.03
C LEU A 201 1.13 21.12 9.20
N LEU A 202 1.34 20.10 8.37
CA LEU A 202 2.43 19.14 8.47
C LEU A 202 3.60 19.43 7.49
N ARG A 203 3.56 20.55 6.74
CA ARG A 203 4.63 20.93 5.80
C ARG A 203 6.07 20.80 6.35
N PRO A 204 6.38 21.21 7.60
CA PRO A 204 7.72 21.04 8.14
C PRO A 204 8.11 19.57 8.33
N LEU A 205 7.12 18.70 8.51
CA LEU A 205 7.29 17.28 8.76
C LEU A 205 7.22 16.41 7.50
N MET A 206 6.98 17.02 6.31
CA MET A 206 6.81 16.27 5.06
C MET A 206 7.94 15.25 4.78
N PRO A 207 9.24 15.62 4.90
CA PRO A 207 10.31 14.63 4.70
C PRO A 207 10.22 13.42 5.64
N TRP A 208 9.83 13.65 6.88
CA TRP A 208 9.66 12.59 7.88
C TRP A 208 8.47 11.69 7.58
N LEU A 209 7.34 12.28 7.14
CA LEU A 209 6.12 11.55 6.80
C LEU A 209 6.28 10.71 5.53
N LEU A 210 6.95 11.25 4.50
CA LEU A 210 7.28 10.51 3.28
C LEU A 210 8.18 9.32 3.59
N SER A 211 9.24 9.55 4.37
CA SER A 211 10.16 8.48 4.78
C SER A 211 9.49 7.45 5.71
N PHE A 212 8.56 7.89 6.57
CA PHE A 212 7.75 7.01 7.39
C PHE A 212 6.86 6.09 6.52
N ALA A 213 6.16 6.66 5.53
CA ALA A 213 5.34 5.88 4.60
C ALA A 213 6.20 4.89 3.80
N ALA A 214 7.38 5.32 3.30
CA ALA A 214 8.33 4.43 2.63
C ALA A 214 8.78 3.28 3.53
N GLY A 215 9.11 3.55 4.81
CA GLY A 215 9.50 2.52 5.78
C GLY A 215 8.37 1.53 6.08
N ALA A 216 7.16 2.02 6.22
CA ALA A 216 5.97 1.18 6.41
C ALA A 216 5.73 0.28 5.19
N MET A 217 5.81 0.82 3.97
CA MET A 217 5.68 0.02 2.74
C MET A 217 6.78 -1.03 2.61
N LEU A 218 8.04 -0.70 2.90
CA LEU A 218 9.15 -1.65 2.87
C LEU A 218 8.97 -2.78 3.90
N TYR A 219 8.45 -2.48 5.09
CA TYR A 219 8.13 -3.51 6.09
C TYR A 219 7.15 -4.53 5.52
N VAL A 220 6.06 -4.08 4.90
CA VAL A 220 5.05 -4.94 4.27
C VAL A 220 5.65 -5.82 3.18
N VAL A 221 6.47 -5.21 2.33
CA VAL A 221 7.14 -5.94 1.24
C VAL A 221 7.97 -7.10 1.79
N VAL A 222 8.77 -6.83 2.82
CA VAL A 222 9.73 -7.82 3.36
C VAL A 222 9.04 -8.87 4.23
N GLU A 223 8.09 -8.46 5.06
CA GLU A 223 7.46 -9.35 6.04
C GLU A 223 6.33 -10.18 5.41
N GLU A 224 5.62 -9.63 4.42
CA GLU A 224 4.44 -10.31 3.90
C GLU A 224 4.54 -10.71 2.43
N LEU A 225 4.85 -9.77 1.53
CA LEU A 225 4.75 -10.03 0.10
C LEU A 225 5.88 -10.94 -0.41
N VAL A 226 7.12 -10.66 -0.05
CA VAL A 226 8.30 -11.42 -0.52
C VAL A 226 8.24 -12.88 -0.03
N PRO A 227 7.92 -13.20 1.25
CA PRO A 227 7.80 -14.58 1.68
C PRO A 227 6.71 -15.35 0.92
N GLN A 228 5.55 -14.73 0.70
CA GLN A 228 4.44 -15.36 -0.02
C GLN A 228 4.71 -15.51 -1.52
N ALA A 229 5.46 -14.59 -2.11
CA ALA A 229 5.87 -14.62 -3.53
C ALA A 229 7.01 -15.60 -3.82
N HIS A 230 7.67 -16.16 -2.80
CA HIS A 230 8.93 -16.91 -2.95
C HIS A 230 8.80 -18.07 -3.94
N SER A 231 9.23 -17.81 -5.19
CA SER A 231 9.30 -18.77 -6.30
C SER A 231 9.97 -18.10 -7.51
N ARG A 232 10.39 -18.87 -8.52
CA ARG A 232 10.92 -18.30 -9.77
C ARG A 232 9.92 -17.35 -10.44
N GLY A 233 8.63 -17.71 -10.49
CA GLY A 233 7.57 -16.85 -11.03
C GLY A 233 7.38 -15.58 -10.21
N GLY A 234 7.43 -15.67 -8.88
CA GLY A 234 7.38 -14.53 -7.99
C GLY A 234 8.58 -13.58 -8.16
N THR A 235 9.79 -14.13 -8.30
CA THR A 235 10.99 -13.32 -8.60
C THR A 235 10.86 -12.59 -9.93
N CYS A 236 10.37 -13.26 -10.98
CA CYS A 236 10.11 -12.60 -12.27
C CYS A 236 9.03 -11.51 -12.13
N GLY A 237 7.97 -11.79 -11.37
CA GLY A 237 6.94 -10.81 -11.05
C GLY A 237 7.51 -9.59 -10.36
N PHE A 238 8.34 -9.79 -9.32
CA PHE A 238 9.00 -8.70 -8.59
C PHE A 238 9.83 -7.80 -9.51
N VAL A 239 10.69 -8.40 -10.32
CA VAL A 239 11.53 -7.63 -11.26
C VAL A 239 10.65 -6.86 -12.25
N LEU A 240 9.60 -7.47 -12.78
CA LEU A 240 8.68 -6.81 -13.72
C LEU A 240 7.95 -5.64 -13.04
N GLY A 241 7.39 -5.84 -11.84
CA GLY A 241 6.71 -4.79 -11.09
C GLY A 241 7.63 -3.63 -10.75
N PHE A 242 8.85 -3.94 -10.29
CA PHE A 242 9.87 -2.95 -10.00
C PHE A 242 10.22 -2.11 -11.26
N LEU A 243 10.44 -2.77 -12.40
CA LEU A 243 10.74 -2.07 -13.65
C LEU A 243 9.58 -1.20 -14.14
N VAL A 244 8.35 -1.71 -14.06
CA VAL A 244 7.16 -0.93 -14.46
C VAL A 244 7.05 0.34 -13.64
N MET A 245 7.14 0.25 -12.32
CA MET A 245 7.03 1.41 -11.44
C MET A 245 8.21 2.38 -11.60
N MET A 246 9.43 1.86 -11.65
CA MET A 246 10.62 2.67 -11.90
C MET A 246 10.49 3.47 -13.21
N VAL A 247 9.99 2.84 -14.29
CA VAL A 247 9.78 3.54 -15.57
C VAL A 247 8.69 4.59 -15.45
N LEU A 248 7.59 4.30 -14.73
CA LEU A 248 6.53 5.29 -14.50
C LEU A 248 7.07 6.52 -13.74
N ASP A 249 7.84 6.31 -12.67
CA ASP A 249 8.41 7.39 -11.88
C ASP A 249 9.44 8.20 -12.68
N VAL A 250 10.38 7.53 -13.37
CA VAL A 250 11.47 8.23 -14.10
C VAL A 250 10.97 8.90 -15.38
N ALA A 251 9.93 8.35 -16.04
CA ALA A 251 9.42 8.90 -17.30
C ALA A 251 8.36 10.00 -17.08
N LEU A 252 7.65 9.99 -15.97
CA LEU A 252 6.56 10.93 -15.66
C LEU A 252 6.89 11.87 -14.49
N GLY A 253 7.87 11.54 -13.65
CA GLY A 253 8.36 12.35 -12.52
C GLY A 253 9.47 13.28 -12.96
#